data_696f36ccaeddc60de062744fa38de10d
#
_entry.id   696f36ccaeddc60de062744fa38de10d
#
_cell.length_a   1.000
_cell.length_b   1.000
_cell.length_c   1.000
_cell.angle_alpha   90.00
_cell.angle_beta   90.00
_cell.angle_gamma   90.00
#
_symmetry.space_group_name_H-M   'P 1'
#
loop_
_entity.id
_entity.type
_entity.pdbx_description
1 polymer ?
#
loop_
_entity_poly.entity_id
_entity_poly.type
_entity_poly.pdbx_seq_one_letter_code
_entity_poly.pdbx_strand_id
1 'polypeptide(L)'
;MTKLQRLWAEQGQSPWLDNLTRDYLNDGTLARMVSDGIRGVTANPTIFAKAIEGSATYDEQFSALIAAGRSVGDAYWELVVADITDALGVLRPVYEESGGCDGFASIEVAPEIGRASCRERV
;
A
#
# COMPACT_ATOMS: atom_id res chain seq x y z
N MET A 1 -9.37 -7.69 -23.08
CA MET A 1 -8.57 -8.19 -21.96
C MET A 1 -7.12 -7.73 -22.11
N THR A 2 -6.57 -7.10 -21.06
CA THR A 2 -5.17 -6.66 -21.07
C THR A 2 -4.22 -7.85 -20.92
N LYS A 3 -2.91 -7.63 -21.15
CA LYS A 3 -1.89 -8.66 -20.94
C LYS A 3 -1.84 -9.10 -19.46
N LEU A 4 -2.05 -8.18 -18.53
CA LEU A 4 -2.06 -8.51 -17.10
C LEU A 4 -3.28 -9.37 -16.73
N GLN A 5 -4.44 -9.06 -17.27
CA GLN A 5 -5.64 -9.87 -17.06
C GLN A 5 -5.48 -11.27 -17.63
N ARG A 6 -4.85 -11.39 -18.80
CA ARG A 6 -4.54 -12.69 -19.41
C ARG A 6 -3.52 -13.48 -18.59
N LEU A 7 -2.56 -12.79 -18.00
CA LEU A 7 -1.56 -13.44 -17.16
C LEU A 7 -2.22 -14.18 -15.98
N TRP A 8 -3.21 -13.55 -15.36
CA TRP A 8 -4.00 -14.20 -14.32
C TRP A 8 -4.92 -15.30 -14.89
N ALA A 9 -5.72 -14.97 -15.90
CA ALA A 9 -6.76 -15.87 -16.42
C ALA A 9 -6.19 -17.12 -17.08
N GLU A 10 -5.07 -16.98 -17.79
CA GLU A 10 -4.47 -18.08 -18.56
C GLU A 10 -3.35 -18.80 -17.82
N GLN A 11 -2.61 -18.10 -16.96
CA GLN A 11 -1.41 -18.64 -16.31
C GLN A 11 -1.53 -18.74 -14.79
N GLY A 12 -2.58 -18.22 -14.19
CA GLY A 12 -2.74 -18.20 -12.74
C GLY A 12 -1.71 -17.34 -12.02
N GLN A 13 -1.08 -16.39 -12.72
CA GLN A 13 -0.09 -15.48 -12.15
C GLN A 13 -0.76 -14.20 -11.70
N SER A 14 -0.48 -13.77 -10.46
CA SER A 14 -1.02 -12.55 -9.87
C SER A 14 -0.01 -11.42 -10.02
N PRO A 15 -0.21 -10.47 -10.97
CA PRO A 15 0.70 -9.35 -11.11
C PRO A 15 0.45 -8.31 -10.04
N TRP A 16 1.54 -7.82 -9.42
CA TRP A 16 1.50 -6.85 -8.34
C TRP A 16 2.28 -5.60 -8.73
N LEU A 17 1.78 -4.45 -8.25
CA LEU A 17 2.51 -3.19 -8.35
C LEU A 17 3.53 -3.12 -7.22
N ASP A 18 4.78 -2.89 -7.57
CA ASP A 18 5.81 -2.56 -6.59
C ASP A 18 5.84 -1.04 -6.37
N ASN A 19 6.17 -0.62 -5.14
CA ASN A 19 6.38 0.79 -4.79
C ASN A 19 5.10 1.65 -4.81
N LEU A 20 4.16 1.34 -3.94
CA LEU A 20 2.98 2.19 -3.73
C LEU A 20 3.40 3.60 -3.30
N THR A 21 2.78 4.62 -3.90
CA THR A 21 2.91 6.02 -3.47
C THR A 21 1.52 6.64 -3.32
N ARG A 22 1.43 7.70 -2.48
CA ARG A 22 0.16 8.41 -2.28
C ARG A 22 -0.35 9.06 -3.56
N ASP A 23 0.55 9.52 -4.43
CA ASP A 23 0.18 10.10 -5.71
C ASP A 23 -0.63 9.11 -6.57
N TYR A 24 -0.28 7.82 -6.54
CA TYR A 24 -1.03 6.78 -7.25
C TYR A 24 -2.45 6.62 -6.71
N LEU A 25 -2.67 6.88 -5.43
CA LEU A 25 -4.00 6.85 -4.81
C LEU A 25 -4.81 8.09 -5.18
N ASN A 26 -4.17 9.26 -5.11
CA ASN A 26 -4.84 10.54 -5.30
C ASN A 26 -5.23 10.83 -6.75
N ASP A 27 -4.39 10.41 -7.71
CA ASP A 27 -4.63 10.68 -9.14
C ASP A 27 -5.39 9.56 -9.88
N GLY A 28 -5.76 8.51 -9.17
CA GLY A 28 -6.47 7.37 -9.74
C GLY A 28 -5.59 6.39 -10.50
N THR A 29 -4.27 6.52 -10.44
CA THR A 29 -3.34 5.62 -11.15
C THR A 29 -3.50 4.19 -10.67
N LEU A 30 -3.55 3.96 -9.35
CA LEU A 30 -3.71 2.61 -8.81
C LEU A 30 -5.05 1.99 -9.24
N ALA A 31 -6.13 2.77 -9.19
CA ALA A 31 -7.45 2.29 -9.62
C ALA A 31 -7.44 1.86 -11.10
N ARG A 32 -6.77 2.62 -11.97
CA ARG A 32 -6.62 2.24 -13.38
C ARG A 32 -5.77 0.98 -13.55
N MET A 33 -4.69 0.85 -12.79
CA MET A 33 -3.84 -0.34 -12.84
C MET A 33 -4.59 -1.59 -12.39
N VAL A 34 -5.40 -1.48 -11.34
CA VAL A 34 -6.27 -2.58 -10.88
C VAL A 34 -7.28 -2.95 -11.96
N SER A 35 -7.89 -1.96 -12.60
CA SER A 35 -8.80 -2.17 -13.73
C SER A 35 -8.10 -2.88 -14.90
N ASP A 36 -6.81 -2.61 -15.11
CA ASP A 36 -6.00 -3.23 -16.17
C ASP A 36 -5.45 -4.61 -15.80
N GLY A 37 -5.58 -5.03 -14.54
CA GLY A 37 -5.21 -6.38 -14.13
C GLY A 37 -4.22 -6.50 -12.98
N ILE A 38 -3.79 -5.41 -12.36
CA ILE A 38 -2.98 -5.46 -11.14
C ILE A 38 -3.86 -6.00 -10.00
N ARG A 39 -3.31 -6.93 -9.21
CA ARG A 39 -4.06 -7.68 -8.21
C ARG A 39 -3.53 -7.55 -6.79
N GLY A 40 -2.48 -6.78 -6.60
CA GLY A 40 -1.88 -6.50 -5.30
C GLY A 40 -0.84 -5.42 -5.38
N VAL A 41 -0.37 -4.95 -4.23
CA VAL A 41 0.67 -3.93 -4.14
C VAL A 41 1.69 -4.30 -3.08
N THR A 42 2.92 -3.83 -3.27
CA THR A 42 3.96 -3.88 -2.23
C THR A 42 4.32 -2.47 -1.80
N ALA A 43 4.72 -2.33 -0.55
CA ALA A 43 5.18 -1.07 0.02
C ALA A 43 6.49 -1.29 0.77
N ASN A 44 7.50 -0.49 0.44
CA ASN A 44 8.83 -0.57 1.02
C ASN A 44 9.12 0.68 1.83
N PRO A 45 9.58 0.58 3.11
CA PRO A 45 9.83 1.74 3.97
C PRO A 45 10.82 2.74 3.37
N THR A 46 11.89 2.28 2.72
CA THR A 46 12.87 3.16 2.09
C THR A 46 12.27 3.97 0.96
N ILE A 47 11.41 3.35 0.16
CA ILE A 47 10.74 4.01 -0.95
C ILE A 47 9.69 4.99 -0.44
N PHE A 48 8.96 4.64 0.61
CA PHE A 48 8.06 5.56 1.28
C PHE A 48 8.79 6.79 1.83
N ALA A 49 9.93 6.60 2.48
CA ALA A 49 10.73 7.72 2.99
C ALA A 49 11.12 8.67 1.86
N LYS A 50 11.58 8.15 0.72
CA LYS A 50 11.92 8.96 -0.44
C LYS A 50 10.69 9.68 -1.03
N ALA A 51 9.56 9.00 -1.09
CA ALA A 51 8.31 9.60 -1.58
C ALA A 51 7.86 10.76 -0.68
N ILE A 52 7.96 10.59 0.63
CA ILE A 52 7.61 11.63 1.61
C ILE A 52 8.53 12.85 1.45
N GLU A 53 9.84 12.64 1.30
CA GLU A 53 10.81 13.70 1.11
C GLU A 53 10.61 14.44 -0.22
N GLY A 54 10.23 13.72 -1.26
CA GLY A 54 10.11 14.26 -2.62
C GLY A 54 8.73 14.80 -2.99
N SER A 55 7.74 14.73 -2.11
CA SER A 55 6.36 15.11 -2.42
C SER A 55 5.74 15.95 -1.31
N ALA A 56 5.15 17.09 -1.68
CA ALA A 56 4.40 17.93 -0.77
C ALA A 56 3.07 17.29 -0.31
N THR A 57 2.64 16.21 -0.95
CA THR A 57 1.39 15.53 -0.65
C THR A 57 1.30 15.03 0.80
N TYR A 58 2.44 14.70 1.40
CA TYR A 58 2.52 14.22 2.77
C TYR A 58 2.70 15.33 3.82
N ASP A 59 3.10 16.54 3.38
CA ASP A 59 3.54 17.61 4.30
C ASP A 59 2.46 18.03 5.29
N GLU A 60 1.24 18.20 4.83
CA GLU A 60 0.14 18.64 5.67
C GLU A 60 -0.15 17.65 6.81
N GLN A 61 -0.29 16.37 6.47
CA GLN A 61 -0.57 15.32 7.46
C GLN A 61 0.63 15.14 8.41
N PHE A 62 1.84 15.13 7.88
CA PHE A 62 3.05 14.99 8.69
C PHE A 62 3.18 16.14 9.68
N SER A 63 3.00 17.39 9.22
CA SER A 63 3.06 18.57 10.08
C SER A 63 1.99 18.53 11.17
N ALA A 64 0.78 18.11 10.85
CA ALA A 64 -0.30 17.98 11.83
C ALA A 64 0.02 16.94 12.90
N LEU A 65 0.62 15.81 12.52
CA LEU A 65 1.00 14.74 13.45
C LEU A 65 2.13 15.20 14.39
N ILE A 66 3.13 15.91 13.87
CA ILE A 66 4.21 16.47 14.69
C ILE A 66 3.65 17.53 15.63
N ALA A 67 2.77 18.40 15.18
CA ALA A 67 2.11 19.41 16.04
C ALA A 67 1.25 18.77 17.13
N ALA A 68 0.72 17.57 16.90
CA ALA A 68 -0.05 16.81 17.90
C ALA A 68 0.84 16.07 18.91
N GLY A 69 2.16 16.21 18.84
CA GLY A 69 3.10 15.61 19.79
C GLY A 69 3.59 14.22 19.39
N ARG A 70 3.31 13.76 18.19
CA ARG A 70 3.81 12.45 17.70
C ARG A 70 5.30 12.53 17.41
N SER A 71 6.03 11.44 17.69
CA SER A 71 7.42 11.33 17.26
C SER A 71 7.50 11.24 15.74
N VAL A 72 8.68 11.52 15.17
CA VAL A 72 8.91 11.40 13.71
C VAL A 72 8.61 9.99 13.25
N GLY A 73 9.05 8.97 14.00
CA GLY A 73 8.80 7.57 13.67
C GLY A 73 7.31 7.22 13.67
N ASP A 74 6.58 7.65 14.70
CA ASP A 74 5.14 7.39 14.79
C ASP A 74 4.37 8.11 13.68
N ALA A 75 4.72 9.37 13.40
CA ALA A 75 4.12 10.13 12.31
C ALA A 75 4.35 9.44 10.95
N TYR A 76 5.56 8.96 10.71
CA TYR A 76 5.90 8.20 9.50
C TYR A 76 4.99 6.97 9.34
N TRP A 77 4.85 6.17 10.41
CA TRP A 77 4.03 4.97 10.34
C TRP A 77 2.54 5.28 10.15
N GLU A 78 2.04 6.38 10.68
CA GLU A 78 0.66 6.80 10.41
C GLU A 78 0.44 7.17 8.94
N LEU A 79 1.43 7.81 8.29
CA LEU A 79 1.37 8.07 6.85
C LEU A 79 1.32 6.77 6.04
N VAL A 80 2.17 5.81 6.40
CA VAL A 80 2.23 4.50 5.73
C VAL A 80 0.91 3.75 5.91
N VAL A 81 0.38 3.71 7.12
CA VAL A 81 -0.89 3.01 7.40
C VAL A 81 -2.05 3.65 6.64
N ALA A 82 -2.09 4.98 6.54
CA ALA A 82 -3.11 5.68 5.78
C ALA A 82 -3.07 5.28 4.30
N ASP A 83 -1.89 5.24 3.69
CA ASP A 83 -1.74 4.86 2.29
C ASP A 83 -2.10 3.40 2.04
N ILE A 84 -1.67 2.50 2.92
CA ILE A 84 -2.03 1.08 2.83
C ILE A 84 -3.55 0.88 2.97
N THR A 85 -4.18 1.58 3.89
CA THR A 85 -5.63 1.51 4.08
C THR A 85 -6.38 1.95 2.82
N ASP A 86 -5.95 3.04 2.20
CA ASP A 86 -6.53 3.54 0.96
C ASP A 86 -6.30 2.56 -0.20
N ALA A 87 -5.10 1.99 -0.29
CA ALA A 87 -4.78 0.98 -1.30
C ALA A 87 -5.66 -0.27 -1.16
N LEU A 88 -5.89 -0.71 0.07
CA LEU A 88 -6.77 -1.85 0.34
C LEU A 88 -8.20 -1.57 -0.12
N GLY A 89 -8.68 -0.33 0.03
CA GLY A 89 -9.98 0.07 -0.50
C GLY A 89 -10.06 -0.07 -2.02
N VAL A 90 -9.00 0.30 -2.73
CA VAL A 90 -8.92 0.16 -4.20
C VAL A 90 -8.84 -1.30 -4.61
N LEU A 91 -8.15 -2.13 -3.83
CA LEU A 91 -7.97 -3.56 -4.10
C LEU A 91 -9.17 -4.43 -3.68
N ARG A 92 -10.10 -3.88 -2.91
CA ARG A 92 -11.22 -4.66 -2.35
C ARG A 92 -12.02 -5.44 -3.39
N PRO A 93 -12.35 -4.91 -4.58
CA PRO A 93 -13.04 -5.70 -5.61
C PRO A 93 -12.26 -6.95 -6.03
N VAL A 94 -10.93 -6.87 -6.10
CA VAL A 94 -10.08 -8.03 -6.42
C VAL A 94 -10.17 -9.08 -5.32
N TYR A 95 -10.15 -8.65 -4.07
CA TYR A 95 -10.30 -9.55 -2.91
C TYR A 95 -11.65 -10.26 -2.95
N GLU A 96 -12.73 -9.53 -3.18
CA GLU A 96 -14.07 -10.10 -3.22
C GLU A 96 -14.28 -11.03 -4.41
N GLU A 97 -13.85 -10.65 -5.61
CA GLU A 97 -13.95 -11.48 -6.82
C GLU A 97 -13.14 -12.77 -6.72
N SER A 98 -12.00 -12.73 -6.05
CA SER A 98 -11.13 -13.89 -5.88
C SER A 98 -11.54 -14.79 -4.70
N GLY A 99 -12.59 -14.44 -3.97
CA GLY A 99 -12.98 -15.18 -2.78
C GLY A 99 -11.96 -15.12 -1.65
N GLY A 100 -11.21 -14.01 -1.58
CA GLY A 100 -10.18 -13.81 -0.56
C GLY A 100 -8.80 -14.36 -0.92
N CYS A 101 -8.60 -14.80 -2.15
CA CYS A 101 -7.32 -15.36 -2.58
C CYS A 101 -6.33 -14.31 -3.07
N ASP A 102 -6.81 -13.11 -3.40
CA ASP A 102 -5.99 -12.04 -3.96
C ASP A 102 -6.49 -10.67 -3.48
N GLY A 103 -5.89 -9.58 -3.93
CA GLY A 103 -6.29 -8.24 -3.49
C GLY A 103 -5.60 -7.80 -2.21
N PHE A 104 -4.33 -8.21 -2.00
CA PHE A 104 -3.57 -7.91 -0.80
C PHE A 104 -2.57 -6.79 -1.02
N ALA A 105 -2.22 -6.12 0.08
CA ALA A 105 -1.09 -5.22 0.15
C ALA A 105 -0.04 -5.83 1.08
N SER A 106 1.20 -5.93 0.62
CA SER A 106 2.33 -6.41 1.41
C SER A 106 3.19 -5.22 1.84
N ILE A 107 3.49 -5.13 3.12
CA ILE A 107 4.31 -4.05 3.67
C ILE A 107 5.51 -4.64 4.41
N GLU A 108 6.69 -4.10 4.12
CA GLU A 108 7.89 -4.40 4.88
C GLU A 108 7.93 -3.53 6.13
N VAL A 109 8.21 -4.13 7.26
CA VAL A 109 8.27 -3.45 8.56
C VAL A 109 9.61 -3.73 9.23
N ALA A 110 9.97 -2.89 10.20
CA ALA A 110 11.16 -3.14 11.02
C ALA A 110 11.01 -4.46 11.78
N PRO A 111 12.10 -5.21 12.01
CA PRO A 111 12.03 -6.51 12.70
C PRO A 111 11.35 -6.44 14.06
N GLU A 112 11.48 -5.34 14.78
CA GLU A 112 10.86 -5.14 16.09
C GLU A 112 9.33 -5.09 15.98
N ILE A 113 8.80 -4.43 14.95
CA ILE A 113 7.36 -4.35 14.70
C ILE A 113 6.82 -5.74 14.33
N GLY A 114 7.54 -6.47 13.48
CA GLY A 114 7.17 -7.84 13.11
C GLY A 114 7.08 -8.76 14.31
N ARG A 115 8.01 -8.66 15.25
CA ARG A 115 8.00 -9.44 16.48
C ARG A 115 6.84 -9.07 17.39
N ALA A 116 6.53 -7.78 17.51
CA ALA A 116 5.40 -7.30 18.29
C ALA A 116 4.08 -7.85 17.73
N SER A 117 3.89 -7.79 16.42
CA SER A 117 2.71 -8.34 15.76
C SER A 117 2.55 -9.85 15.99
N CYS A 118 3.64 -10.60 15.98
CA CYS A 118 3.61 -12.02 16.26
C CYS A 118 3.21 -12.32 17.70
N ARG A 119 3.61 -11.48 18.65
CA ARG A 119 3.23 -11.62 20.05
C ARG A 119 1.75 -11.31 20.29
N GLU A 120 1.22 -10.32 19.60
CA GLU A 120 -0.18 -9.92 19.75
C GLU A 120 -1.16 -10.97 19.24
N ARG A 121 -0.73 -11.87 18.38
CA ARG A 121 -1.57 -12.96 17.87
C ARG A 121 -1.71 -14.15 18.81
N VAL A 122 -0.95 -14.15 19.86
CA VAL A 122 -1.03 -15.19 20.88
C VAL A 122 -2.04 -14.80 21.95
#